data_3a76067567a4287f5f67074aa87d0136
#
_entry.id   3a76067567a4287f5f67074aa87d0136
#
_cell.length_a   1.000
_cell.length_b   1.000
_cell.length_c   1.000
_cell.angle_alpha   90.00
_cell.angle_beta   90.00
_cell.angle_gamma   90.00
#
_symmetry.space_group_name_H-M   'P 1'
#
loop_
_entity.id
_entity.type
_entity.pdbx_description
1 polymer ?
#
loop_
_entity_poly.entity_id
_entity_poly.type
_entity_poly.pdbx_seq_one_letter_code
_entity_poly.pdbx_strand_id
1 'polypeptide(L)'
;KVYKKLNFKNSIFVHRDFHISNVMINKNKLGIIDSQDAIIGNPLYDVSSLIDDVRIKLPNNLKNNLIHFYHKNSKLKKNDIENLKNDFDILSVQRNLKILGIFVRLHKRDKKSNYLKYLPNTWLLIEKRMQNPIFEKLNNLFKKYLPIKKIKRFRT
;
A
#
# COMPACT_ATOMS: atom_id res chain seq x y z
N LYS A 1 -8.76 10.67 -12.67
CA LYS A 1 -7.46 10.52 -12.03
C LYS A 1 -7.69 10.27 -10.54
N VAL A 2 -7.51 9.01 -10.08
CA VAL A 2 -7.95 8.54 -8.74
C VAL A 2 -7.26 9.31 -7.62
N TYR A 3 -5.94 9.59 -7.73
CA TYR A 3 -5.20 10.34 -6.72
C TYR A 3 -5.82 11.72 -6.37
N LYS A 4 -6.49 12.37 -7.31
CA LYS A 4 -7.19 13.64 -7.03
C LYS A 4 -8.43 13.51 -6.15
N LYS A 5 -8.83 12.27 -5.84
CA LYS A 5 -9.97 11.98 -4.96
C LYS A 5 -9.60 11.74 -3.51
N LEU A 6 -8.33 11.97 -3.13
CA LEU A 6 -7.91 11.91 -1.72
C LEU A 6 -8.64 13.01 -0.92
N ASN A 7 -9.18 12.61 0.21
CA ASN A 7 -9.93 13.47 1.12
C ASN A 7 -9.01 14.20 2.11
N PHE A 8 -7.96 13.52 2.59
CA PHE A 8 -7.02 14.12 3.54
C PHE A 8 -5.86 14.79 2.83
N LYS A 9 -5.56 16.02 3.29
CA LYS A 9 -4.43 16.80 2.78
C LYS A 9 -3.10 16.25 3.30
N ASN A 10 -2.02 16.57 2.62
CA ASN A 10 -0.66 16.34 3.11
C ASN A 10 -0.39 17.24 4.33
N SER A 11 -0.27 16.65 5.51
CA SER A 11 -0.25 17.41 6.77
C SER A 11 0.65 16.85 7.85
N ILE A 12 1.19 15.64 7.66
CA ILE A 12 2.05 15.00 8.65
C ILE A 12 3.36 14.54 8.04
N PHE A 13 4.34 14.25 8.92
CA PHE A 13 5.56 13.53 8.54
C PHE A 13 5.19 12.14 8.00
N VAL A 14 5.69 11.81 6.83
CA VAL A 14 5.52 10.52 6.16
C VAL A 14 6.89 9.98 5.81
N HIS A 15 7.20 8.80 6.31
CA HIS A 15 8.47 8.11 6.13
C HIS A 15 8.68 7.63 4.68
N ARG A 16 7.61 7.27 3.96
CA ARG A 16 7.51 6.73 2.60
C ARG A 16 7.95 5.27 2.44
N ASP A 17 8.91 4.81 3.21
CA ASP A 17 9.36 3.42 3.22
C ASP A 17 9.11 2.76 4.58
N PHE A 18 7.92 3.06 5.18
CA PHE A 18 7.46 2.49 6.42
C PHE A 18 6.93 1.07 6.20
N HIS A 19 7.82 0.10 6.27
CA HIS A 19 7.52 -1.32 6.12
C HIS A 19 8.34 -2.16 7.10
N ILE A 20 7.97 -3.44 7.25
CA ILE A 20 8.51 -4.30 8.30
C ILE A 20 10.06 -4.38 8.33
N SER A 21 10.71 -4.33 7.15
CA SER A 21 12.18 -4.42 7.09
C SER A 21 12.90 -3.17 7.59
N ASN A 22 12.20 -2.04 7.76
CA ASN A 22 12.75 -0.79 8.28
C ASN A 22 12.32 -0.54 9.74
N VAL A 23 11.67 -1.54 10.37
CA VAL A 23 11.32 -1.50 11.79
C VAL A 23 12.27 -2.41 12.55
N MET A 24 12.96 -1.84 13.52
CA MET A 24 13.93 -2.51 14.37
C MET A 24 13.37 -2.66 15.79
N ILE A 25 13.66 -3.79 16.43
CA ILE A 25 13.32 -4.01 17.84
C ILE A 25 14.62 -4.15 18.63
N ASN A 26 14.79 -3.28 19.63
CA ASN A 26 15.92 -3.37 20.56
C ASN A 26 15.42 -3.19 22.00
N LYS A 27 15.58 -4.22 22.83
CA LYS A 27 15.20 -4.22 24.26
C LYS A 27 13.82 -3.57 24.51
N ASN A 28 12.79 -4.07 23.84
CA ASN A 28 11.40 -3.56 23.89
C ASN A 28 11.17 -2.14 23.37
N LYS A 29 12.12 -1.55 22.67
CA LYS A 29 11.96 -0.28 21.98
C LYS A 29 11.86 -0.52 20.47
N LEU A 30 10.94 0.18 19.81
CA LEU A 30 10.85 0.22 18.36
C LEU A 30 11.70 1.36 17.83
N GLY A 31 12.57 1.05 16.87
CA GLY A 31 13.31 2.02 16.07
C GLY A 31 12.85 1.95 14.62
N ILE A 32 12.87 3.07 13.93
CA ILE A 32 12.58 3.16 12.50
C ILE A 32 13.82 3.70 11.84
N ILE A 33 14.28 3.04 10.76
CA ILE A 33 15.46 3.41 9.99
C ILE A 33 15.06 3.77 8.56
N ASP A 34 15.99 4.39 7.82
CA ASP A 34 15.82 4.69 6.39
C ASP A 34 14.82 5.81 6.10
N SER A 35 14.89 6.90 6.90
CA SER A 35 13.95 8.04 6.82
C SER A 35 14.40 9.18 5.92
N GLN A 36 15.50 9.04 5.14
CA GLN A 36 16.05 10.12 4.31
C GLN A 36 15.10 10.62 3.21
N ASP A 37 14.16 9.79 2.77
CA ASP A 37 13.17 10.14 1.76
C ASP A 37 11.86 10.68 2.34
N ALA A 38 11.83 11.00 3.65
CA ALA A 38 10.63 11.48 4.32
C ALA A 38 10.15 12.83 3.78
N ILE A 39 8.85 13.02 3.80
CA ILE A 39 8.17 14.24 3.32
C ILE A 39 6.99 14.61 4.22
N ILE A 40 6.42 15.78 4.02
CA ILE A 40 5.07 16.08 4.51
C ILE A 40 4.07 15.49 3.53
N GLY A 41 3.26 14.54 3.99
CA GLY A 41 2.38 13.75 3.15
C GLY A 41 1.02 13.44 3.77
N ASN A 42 0.26 12.58 3.05
CA ASN A 42 -1.05 12.13 3.49
C ASN A 42 -0.93 11.20 4.71
N PRO A 43 -1.73 11.39 5.77
CA PRO A 43 -1.64 10.63 7.03
C PRO A 43 -1.79 9.11 6.88
N LEU A 44 -2.37 8.64 5.78
CA LEU A 44 -2.59 7.21 5.56
C LEU A 44 -1.50 6.54 4.71
N TYR A 45 -0.50 7.30 4.22
CA TYR A 45 0.51 6.71 3.34
C TYR A 45 1.32 5.61 4.04
N ASP A 46 1.90 5.91 5.20
CA ASP A 46 2.71 4.95 5.96
C ASP A 46 1.85 3.84 6.58
N VAL A 47 0.63 4.16 7.00
CA VAL A 47 -0.34 3.16 7.49
C VAL A 47 -0.65 2.14 6.40
N SER A 48 -0.91 2.59 5.17
CA SER A 48 -1.14 1.69 4.04
C SER A 48 0.11 0.89 3.67
N SER A 49 1.28 1.50 3.81
CA SER A 49 2.58 0.87 3.57
C SER A 49 2.85 -0.30 4.50
N LEU A 50 2.52 -0.15 5.78
CA LEU A 50 2.72 -1.19 6.80
C LEU A 50 1.65 -2.28 6.72
N ILE A 51 0.37 -1.92 6.64
CA ILE A 51 -0.75 -2.88 6.64
C ILE A 51 -0.79 -3.72 5.37
N ASP A 52 -0.46 -3.13 4.22
CA ASP A 52 -0.38 -3.82 2.93
C ASP A 52 1.06 -4.02 2.47
N ASP A 53 1.97 -4.29 3.43
CA ASP A 53 3.34 -4.70 3.10
C ASP A 53 3.31 -6.03 2.33
N VAL A 54 3.91 -6.00 1.14
CA VAL A 54 3.93 -7.13 0.21
C VAL A 54 4.78 -8.30 0.70
N ARG A 55 5.65 -8.06 1.68
CA ARG A 55 6.58 -9.06 2.25
C ARG A 55 5.92 -9.96 3.28
N ILE A 56 4.79 -9.51 3.85
CA ILE A 56 4.07 -10.24 4.91
C ILE A 56 2.60 -10.43 4.51
N LYS A 57 2.02 -11.52 4.99
CA LYS A 57 0.59 -11.81 4.78
C LYS A 57 -0.14 -11.62 6.10
N LEU A 58 -0.66 -10.42 6.34
CA LEU A 58 -1.50 -10.17 7.51
C LEU A 58 -2.92 -10.70 7.28
N PRO A 59 -3.54 -11.37 8.28
CA PRO A 59 -4.94 -11.74 8.24
C PRO A 59 -5.87 -10.54 8.07
N ASN A 60 -7.01 -10.72 7.40
CA ASN A 60 -7.92 -9.62 7.09
C ASN A 60 -8.51 -8.96 8.34
N ASN A 61 -8.84 -9.76 9.37
CA ASN A 61 -9.29 -9.25 10.65
C ASN A 61 -8.27 -8.32 11.30
N LEU A 62 -6.99 -8.73 11.30
CA LEU A 62 -5.91 -7.89 11.85
C LEU A 62 -5.74 -6.60 11.06
N LYS A 63 -5.79 -6.64 9.71
CA LYS A 63 -5.75 -5.42 8.88
C LYS A 63 -6.87 -4.45 9.23
N ASN A 64 -8.09 -4.96 9.37
CA ASN A 64 -9.24 -4.14 9.73
C ASN A 64 -9.08 -3.54 11.15
N ASN A 65 -8.63 -4.34 12.12
CA ASN A 65 -8.38 -3.88 13.47
C ASN A 65 -7.32 -2.79 13.52
N LEU A 66 -6.23 -2.91 12.74
CA LEU A 66 -5.19 -1.89 12.67
C LEU A 66 -5.70 -0.58 12.05
N ILE A 67 -6.55 -0.64 11.01
CA ILE A 67 -7.18 0.53 10.41
C ILE A 67 -8.10 1.22 11.43
N HIS A 68 -8.93 0.45 12.15
CA HIS A 68 -9.79 0.99 13.19
C HIS A 68 -9.00 1.57 14.38
N PHE A 69 -7.94 0.89 14.80
CA PHE A 69 -7.04 1.37 15.85
C PHE A 69 -6.41 2.72 15.46
N TYR A 70 -5.90 2.81 14.23
CA TYR A 70 -5.34 4.06 13.72
C TYR A 70 -6.39 5.18 13.69
N HIS A 71 -7.60 4.90 13.18
CA HIS A 71 -8.69 5.87 13.16
C HIS A 71 -9.03 6.38 14.56
N LYS A 72 -9.15 5.47 15.54
CA LYS A 72 -9.50 5.80 16.92
C LYS A 72 -8.45 6.70 17.60
N ASN A 73 -7.15 6.47 17.30
CA ASN A 73 -6.04 7.15 17.98
C ASN A 73 -5.47 8.32 17.17
N SER A 74 -5.88 8.51 15.92
CA SER A 74 -5.48 9.64 15.10
C SER A 74 -6.28 10.89 15.42
N LYS A 75 -5.76 12.06 14.99
CA LYS A 75 -6.48 13.34 15.06
C LYS A 75 -7.54 13.50 13.97
N LEU A 76 -7.82 12.45 13.19
CA LEU A 76 -8.85 12.47 12.15
C LEU A 76 -10.24 12.47 12.81
N LYS A 77 -11.19 13.21 12.20
CA LYS A 77 -12.56 13.28 12.75
C LYS A 77 -13.21 11.91 12.77
N LYS A 78 -13.92 11.59 13.85
CA LYS A 78 -14.56 10.27 14.04
C LYS A 78 -15.54 9.87 12.90
N ASN A 79 -16.17 10.84 12.26
CA ASN A 79 -17.15 10.59 11.20
C ASN A 79 -16.53 10.34 9.80
N ASP A 80 -15.20 10.38 9.68
CA ASP A 80 -14.50 10.28 8.41
C ASP A 80 -14.01 8.86 8.07
N ILE A 81 -14.60 7.81 8.66
CA ILE A 81 -14.15 6.43 8.45
C ILE A 81 -14.25 5.98 6.99
N GLU A 82 -15.26 6.41 6.25
CA GLU A 82 -15.41 6.11 4.84
C GLU A 82 -14.33 6.82 4.00
N ASN A 83 -14.12 8.11 4.26
CA ASN A 83 -13.05 8.88 3.64
C ASN A 83 -11.68 8.28 3.94
N LEU A 84 -11.47 7.82 5.18
CA LEU A 84 -10.24 7.14 5.57
C LEU A 84 -10.04 5.85 4.78
N LYS A 85 -11.07 5.01 4.64
CA LYS A 85 -11.00 3.79 3.84
C LYS A 85 -10.71 4.08 2.36
N ASN A 86 -11.36 5.09 1.80
CA ASN A 86 -11.14 5.51 0.41
C ASN A 86 -9.69 5.96 0.19
N ASP A 87 -9.17 6.84 1.06
CA ASP A 87 -7.79 7.31 0.96
C ASP A 87 -6.79 6.17 1.17
N PHE A 88 -7.04 5.28 2.14
CA PHE A 88 -6.24 4.10 2.36
C PHE A 88 -6.16 3.22 1.11
N ASP A 89 -7.30 2.92 0.49
CA ASP A 89 -7.36 2.08 -0.70
C ASP A 89 -6.62 2.76 -1.88
N ILE A 90 -6.80 4.07 -2.07
CA ILE A 90 -6.10 4.83 -3.12
C ILE A 90 -4.58 4.75 -2.93
N LEU A 91 -4.10 5.01 -1.72
CA LEU A 91 -2.67 5.03 -1.43
C LEU A 91 -2.06 3.63 -1.49
N SER A 92 -2.77 2.62 -0.99
CA SER A 92 -2.34 1.22 -1.08
C SER A 92 -2.20 0.77 -2.55
N VAL A 93 -3.21 1.04 -3.40
CA VAL A 93 -3.15 0.70 -4.83
C VAL A 93 -2.00 1.42 -5.52
N GLN A 94 -1.88 2.73 -5.30
CA GLN A 94 -0.80 3.53 -5.91
C GLN A 94 0.58 3.01 -5.52
N ARG A 95 0.79 2.77 -4.24
CA ARG A 95 2.04 2.24 -3.70
C ARG A 95 2.36 0.87 -4.27
N ASN A 96 1.40 -0.04 -4.27
CA ASN A 96 1.61 -1.40 -4.74
C ASN A 96 1.85 -1.48 -6.26
N LEU A 97 1.23 -0.62 -7.06
CA LEU A 97 1.56 -0.46 -8.48
C LEU A 97 3.00 0.05 -8.69
N LYS A 98 3.46 1.02 -7.87
CA LYS A 98 4.86 1.48 -7.87
C LYS A 98 5.81 0.32 -7.54
N ILE A 99 5.49 -0.49 -6.52
CA ILE A 99 6.30 -1.64 -6.09
C ILE A 99 6.43 -2.69 -7.20
N LEU A 100 5.35 -3.02 -7.91
CA LEU A 100 5.43 -3.91 -9.07
C LEU A 100 6.48 -3.43 -10.09
N GLY A 101 6.44 -2.14 -10.43
CA GLY A 101 7.42 -1.54 -11.34
C GLY A 101 8.85 -1.61 -10.80
N ILE A 102 9.04 -1.33 -9.50
CA ILE A 102 10.34 -1.41 -8.83
C ILE A 102 10.89 -2.84 -8.88
N PHE A 103 10.10 -3.86 -8.54
CA PHE A 103 10.57 -5.24 -8.51
C PHE A 103 10.97 -5.77 -9.90
N VAL A 104 10.19 -5.41 -10.93
CA VAL A 104 10.55 -5.73 -12.32
C VAL A 104 11.84 -5.01 -12.74
N ARG A 105 12.01 -3.75 -12.36
CA ARG A 105 13.23 -2.98 -12.62
C ARG A 105 14.44 -3.60 -11.93
N LEU A 106 14.33 -3.95 -10.64
CA LEU A 106 15.41 -4.61 -9.88
C LEU A 106 15.83 -5.93 -10.53
N HIS A 107 14.87 -6.72 -11.03
CA HIS A 107 15.19 -7.95 -11.77
C HIS A 107 15.90 -7.66 -13.09
N LYS A 108 15.33 -6.79 -13.94
CA LYS A 108 15.85 -6.57 -15.29
C LYS A 108 17.18 -5.82 -15.30
N ARG A 109 17.28 -4.73 -14.51
CA ARG A 109 18.45 -3.85 -14.51
C ARG A 109 19.54 -4.35 -13.56
N ASP A 110 19.13 -4.67 -12.31
CA ASP A 110 20.06 -4.91 -11.21
C ASP A 110 20.29 -6.41 -10.95
N LYS A 111 19.67 -7.29 -11.77
CA LYS A 111 19.74 -8.78 -11.67
C LYS A 111 19.30 -9.35 -10.32
N LYS A 112 18.50 -8.59 -9.55
CA LYS A 112 17.99 -8.97 -8.22
C LYS A 112 16.66 -9.71 -8.36
N SER A 113 16.68 -11.00 -8.71
CA SER A 113 15.47 -11.80 -8.96
C SER A 113 14.69 -12.14 -7.69
N ASN A 114 15.28 -12.03 -6.49
CA ASN A 114 14.66 -12.37 -5.22
C ASN A 114 13.35 -11.60 -4.93
N TYR A 115 13.17 -10.45 -5.55
CA TYR A 115 11.98 -9.62 -5.39
C TYR A 115 10.76 -10.12 -6.20
N LEU A 116 10.99 -10.96 -7.24
CA LEU A 116 9.91 -11.47 -8.08
C LEU A 116 8.90 -12.32 -7.31
N LYS A 117 9.35 -13.01 -6.25
CA LYS A 117 8.48 -13.81 -5.37
C LYS A 117 7.36 -13.01 -4.70
N TYR A 118 7.48 -11.68 -4.63
CA TYR A 118 6.46 -10.81 -4.03
C TYR A 118 5.39 -10.34 -5.04
N LEU A 119 5.62 -10.51 -6.35
CA LEU A 119 4.69 -10.03 -7.38
C LEU A 119 3.26 -10.60 -7.23
N PRO A 120 3.06 -11.91 -6.96
CA PRO A 120 1.73 -12.46 -6.80
C PRO A 120 0.98 -11.82 -5.61
N ASN A 121 1.64 -11.69 -4.45
CA ASN A 121 1.02 -11.08 -3.27
C ASN A 121 0.72 -9.59 -3.50
N THR A 122 1.64 -8.87 -4.14
CA THR A 122 1.43 -7.45 -4.50
C THR A 122 0.20 -7.28 -5.37
N TRP A 123 0.03 -8.16 -6.37
CA TRP A 123 -1.14 -8.11 -7.25
C TRP A 123 -2.45 -8.41 -6.52
N LEU A 124 -2.46 -9.41 -5.63
CA LEU A 124 -3.64 -9.73 -4.81
C LEU A 124 -4.06 -8.55 -3.92
N LEU A 125 -3.10 -7.83 -3.35
CA LEU A 125 -3.39 -6.62 -2.56
C LEU A 125 -4.03 -5.52 -3.43
N ILE A 126 -3.52 -5.30 -4.65
CA ILE A 126 -4.11 -4.36 -5.61
C ILE A 126 -5.54 -4.77 -5.96
N GLU A 127 -5.76 -6.01 -6.37
CA GLU A 127 -7.10 -6.52 -6.73
C GLU A 127 -8.10 -6.34 -5.59
N LYS A 128 -7.68 -6.66 -4.36
CA LYS A 128 -8.53 -6.52 -3.18
C LYS A 128 -8.95 -5.06 -2.94
N ARG A 129 -8.01 -4.12 -3.00
CA ARG A 129 -8.30 -2.69 -2.77
C ARG A 129 -9.07 -2.08 -3.93
N MET A 130 -8.85 -2.55 -5.15
CA MET A 130 -9.58 -2.10 -6.33
C MET A 130 -11.04 -2.58 -6.39
N GLN A 131 -11.52 -3.37 -5.42
CA GLN A 131 -12.96 -3.65 -5.25
C GLN A 131 -13.74 -2.40 -4.81
N ASN A 132 -13.07 -1.40 -4.24
CA ASN A 132 -13.69 -0.12 -3.91
C ASN A 132 -14.21 0.56 -5.20
N PRO A 133 -15.49 1.00 -5.24
CA PRO A 133 -16.10 1.64 -6.42
C PRO A 133 -15.34 2.85 -6.96
N ILE A 134 -14.56 3.51 -6.13
CA ILE A 134 -13.71 4.66 -6.53
C ILE A 134 -12.76 4.32 -7.68
N PHE A 135 -12.45 3.03 -7.89
CA PHE A 135 -11.56 2.52 -8.94
C PHE A 135 -12.28 2.04 -10.20
N GLU A 136 -13.60 2.19 -10.34
CA GLU A 136 -14.36 1.68 -11.48
C GLU A 136 -13.70 1.98 -12.84
N LYS A 137 -13.33 3.25 -13.07
CA LYS A 137 -12.65 3.66 -14.32
C LYS A 137 -11.30 2.98 -14.53
N LEU A 138 -10.54 2.78 -13.44
CA LEU A 138 -9.25 2.10 -13.50
C LEU A 138 -9.42 0.61 -13.74
N ASN A 139 -10.43 -0.01 -13.12
CA ASN A 139 -10.79 -1.40 -13.37
C ASN A 139 -11.15 -1.66 -14.84
N ASN A 140 -11.90 -0.75 -15.46
CA ASN A 140 -12.25 -0.86 -16.88
C ASN A 140 -11.02 -0.75 -17.78
N LEU A 141 -10.06 0.12 -17.45
CA LEU A 141 -8.76 0.18 -18.14
C LEU A 141 -7.97 -1.12 -17.98
N PHE A 142 -7.92 -1.68 -16.78
CA PHE A 142 -7.22 -2.94 -16.53
C PHE A 142 -7.85 -4.10 -17.28
N LYS A 143 -9.19 -4.22 -17.30
CA LYS A 143 -9.89 -5.24 -18.09
C LYS A 143 -9.55 -5.14 -19.58
N LYS A 144 -9.43 -3.92 -20.11
CA LYS A 144 -9.13 -3.69 -21.52
C LYS A 144 -7.68 -4.00 -21.89
N TYR A 145 -6.72 -3.58 -21.08
CA TYR A 145 -5.30 -3.61 -21.45
C TYR A 145 -4.48 -4.70 -20.74
N LEU A 146 -4.98 -5.20 -19.60
CA LEU A 146 -4.36 -6.26 -18.81
C LEU A 146 -5.32 -7.44 -18.65
N PRO A 147 -5.61 -8.21 -19.72
CA PRO A 147 -6.55 -9.31 -19.63
C PRO A 147 -6.09 -10.36 -18.60
N ILE A 148 -7.04 -10.88 -17.85
CA ILE A 148 -6.84 -11.82 -16.72
C ILE A 148 -5.94 -13.01 -17.09
N LYS A 149 -5.97 -13.48 -18.34
CA LYS A 149 -5.09 -14.55 -18.83
C LYS A 149 -3.59 -14.20 -18.75
N LYS A 150 -3.22 -12.94 -18.92
CA LYS A 150 -1.81 -12.46 -18.75
C LYS A 150 -1.43 -12.36 -17.28
N ILE A 151 -2.38 -12.06 -16.40
CA ILE A 151 -2.16 -11.87 -14.96
C ILE A 151 -2.08 -13.21 -14.23
N LYS A 152 -2.81 -14.26 -14.68
CA LYS A 152 -2.74 -15.60 -14.09
C LYS A 152 -1.32 -16.18 -14.08
N ARG A 153 -0.45 -15.78 -15.02
CA ARG A 153 0.98 -16.18 -15.02
C ARG A 153 1.79 -15.60 -13.85
N PHE A 154 1.27 -14.61 -13.13
CA PHE A 154 1.90 -14.07 -11.93
C PHE A 154 1.40 -14.70 -10.62
N ARG A 155 0.41 -15.63 -10.70
CA ARG A 155 -0.18 -16.29 -9.54
C ARG A 155 0.43 -17.67 -9.25
N THR A 156 1.23 -18.21 -10.15
CA THR A 156 2.01 -19.44 -9.98
C THR A 156 3.44 -19.13 -9.61
#